data_5d479d9bdd462638bbd1579b5aa2e831
#
_entry.id   5d479d9bdd462638bbd1579b5aa2e831
#
_cell.length_a   1.000
_cell.length_b   1.000
_cell.length_c   1.000
_cell.angle_alpha   90.00
_cell.angle_beta   90.00
_cell.angle_gamma   90.00
#
_symmetry.space_group_name_H-M   'P 1'
#
loop_
_entity.id
_entity.type
_entity.pdbx_description
1 polymer ?
#
loop_
_entity_poly.entity_id
_entity_poly.type
_entity_poly.pdbx_seq_one_letter_code
_entity_poly.pdbx_strand_id
1 'polypeptide(L)'
;MYEEITSGLRTDPTKVLEAVFEEGHDEMVMIRDIPIASICEHHLTPFIGKAHVAYIPNDEGRITGLSKLARLVDGLARRPQVQERLTTQIADAMVGRLEPQGALVVIEAEHLCMSMRGVRKPGAVTVTSAVRGSFRDSMSTRLEAMNLLGVTRLG
;
A
#
# COMPACT_ATOMS: atom_id res chain seq x y z
N MET A 1 21.09 8.36 -8.29
CA MET A 1 20.45 7.03 -8.17
C MET A 1 20.17 6.66 -6.71
N TYR A 2 21.19 6.32 -5.90
CA TYR A 2 20.93 5.87 -4.51
C TYR A 2 20.22 6.93 -3.67
N GLU A 3 20.57 8.18 -3.82
CA GLU A 3 19.92 9.30 -3.14
C GLU A 3 18.41 9.38 -3.46
N GLU A 4 18.03 9.10 -4.68
CA GLU A 4 16.64 9.09 -5.12
C GLU A 4 15.87 7.88 -4.55
N ILE A 5 16.41 6.67 -4.71
CA ILE A 5 15.74 5.44 -4.27
C ILE A 5 15.70 5.27 -2.76
N THR A 6 16.46 6.07 -2.00
CA THR A 6 16.44 6.11 -0.54
C THR A 6 15.92 7.44 0.02
N SER A 7 15.28 8.26 -0.80
CA SER A 7 14.82 9.60 -0.40
C SER A 7 13.80 9.56 0.76
N GLY A 8 13.06 8.48 0.90
CA GLY A 8 12.11 8.27 1.99
C GLY A 8 12.75 8.12 3.38
N LEU A 9 14.07 7.94 3.46
CA LEU A 9 14.79 7.94 4.74
C LEU A 9 14.97 9.33 5.34
N ARG A 10 14.89 10.38 4.52
CA ARG A 10 15.20 11.77 4.93
C ARG A 10 13.97 12.57 5.32
N THR A 11 12.79 12.05 5.09
CA THR A 11 11.51 12.70 5.36
C THR A 11 10.57 11.73 6.07
N ASP A 12 9.54 12.27 6.71
CA ASP A 12 8.42 11.47 7.20
C ASP A 12 7.36 11.37 6.09
N PRO A 13 7.24 10.23 5.39
CA PRO A 13 6.29 10.10 4.30
C PRO A 13 4.82 10.21 4.73
N THR A 14 4.53 9.98 6.01
CA THR A 14 3.15 10.02 6.53
C THR A 14 2.56 11.43 6.57
N LYS A 15 3.42 12.45 6.57
CA LYS A 15 2.99 13.86 6.59
C LYS A 15 2.21 14.27 5.35
N VAL A 16 2.31 13.55 4.24
CA VAL A 16 1.53 13.84 3.03
C VAL A 16 0.02 13.71 3.27
N LEU A 17 -0.39 12.95 4.29
CA LEU A 17 -1.80 12.76 4.66
C LEU A 17 -2.36 13.83 5.60
N GLU A 18 -1.64 14.92 5.86
CA GLU A 18 -2.13 16.02 6.71
C GLU A 18 -3.26 16.82 6.03
N ALA A 19 -3.33 16.84 4.71
CA ALA A 19 -4.40 17.48 3.97
C ALA A 19 -5.64 16.57 3.93
N VAL A 20 -6.60 16.86 4.79
CA VAL A 20 -7.86 16.12 4.95
C VAL A 20 -9.03 17.05 4.68
N PHE A 21 -10.06 16.51 4.01
CA PHE A 21 -11.29 17.22 3.67
C PHE A 21 -12.49 16.50 4.30
N GLU A 22 -13.48 17.25 4.71
CA GLU A 22 -14.76 16.72 5.19
C GLU A 22 -15.79 16.85 4.08
N GLU A 23 -16.03 15.75 3.35
CA GLU A 23 -16.96 15.72 2.21
C GLU A 23 -18.25 14.94 2.51
N GLY A 24 -18.39 14.41 3.73
CA GLY A 24 -19.54 13.61 4.09
C GLY A 24 -19.64 12.28 3.35
N HIS A 25 -18.52 11.80 2.79
CA HIS A 25 -18.45 10.51 2.11
C HIS A 25 -18.32 9.38 3.12
N ASP A 26 -19.12 8.34 2.99
CA ASP A 26 -19.15 7.20 3.93
C ASP A 26 -18.89 5.85 3.26
N GLU A 27 -18.67 5.86 1.95
CA GLU A 27 -18.37 4.66 1.17
C GLU A 27 -16.87 4.44 0.98
N MET A 28 -16.52 3.26 0.50
CA MET A 28 -15.12 2.88 0.25
C MET A 28 -14.48 3.77 -0.81
N VAL A 29 -13.27 4.24 -0.52
CA VAL A 29 -12.37 4.90 -1.48
C VAL A 29 -11.21 3.96 -1.76
N MET A 30 -10.93 3.69 -3.03
CA MET A 30 -9.87 2.77 -3.45
C MET A 30 -9.04 3.36 -4.58
N ILE A 31 -7.73 3.19 -4.48
CA ILE A 31 -6.80 3.45 -5.59
C ILE A 31 -6.08 2.15 -5.89
N ARG A 32 -6.19 1.71 -7.14
CA ARG A 32 -5.53 0.50 -7.64
C ARG A 32 -4.32 0.83 -8.49
N ASP A 33 -3.46 -0.15 -8.61
CA ASP A 33 -2.37 -0.17 -9.59
C ASP A 33 -1.38 0.98 -9.43
N ILE A 34 -1.09 1.36 -8.18
CA ILE A 34 -0.05 2.35 -7.88
C ILE A 34 1.31 1.67 -8.12
N PRO A 35 2.09 2.10 -9.12
CA PRO A 35 3.39 1.48 -9.36
C PRO A 35 4.31 1.67 -8.15
N ILE A 36 5.05 0.64 -7.79
CA ILE A 36 6.08 0.71 -6.76
C ILE A 36 7.40 0.14 -7.25
N ALA A 37 8.47 0.72 -6.77
CA ALA A 37 9.81 0.16 -6.82
C ALA A 37 10.47 0.41 -5.47
N SER A 38 11.03 -0.63 -4.88
CA SER A 38 11.70 -0.56 -3.58
C SER A 38 12.95 -1.41 -3.58
N ILE A 39 13.78 -1.27 -2.57
CA ILE A 39 15.00 -2.06 -2.41
C ILE A 39 14.80 -3.07 -1.29
N CYS A 40 14.95 -4.34 -1.62
CA CYS A 40 14.94 -5.42 -0.64
C CYS A 40 16.09 -5.22 0.36
N GLU A 41 15.74 -5.06 1.63
CA GLU A 41 16.70 -4.82 2.71
C GLU A 41 17.72 -5.96 2.84
N HIS A 42 17.31 -7.20 2.59
CA HIS A 42 18.17 -8.38 2.77
C HIS A 42 19.23 -8.54 1.67
N HIS A 43 18.88 -8.21 0.42
CA HIS A 43 19.73 -8.51 -0.75
C HIS A 43 20.15 -7.26 -1.52
N LEU A 44 19.64 -6.08 -1.17
CA LEU A 44 19.88 -4.79 -1.82
C LEU A 44 19.56 -4.81 -3.34
N THR A 45 18.65 -5.69 -3.73
CA THR A 45 18.11 -5.77 -5.09
C THR A 45 16.68 -5.22 -5.11
N PRO A 46 16.20 -4.71 -6.25
CA PRO A 46 14.85 -4.17 -6.31
C PRO A 46 13.76 -5.23 -6.17
N PHE A 47 12.60 -4.81 -5.65
CA PHE A 47 11.33 -5.44 -5.95
C PHE A 47 10.41 -4.40 -6.58
N ILE A 48 9.70 -4.83 -7.61
CA ILE A 48 8.92 -3.95 -8.49
C ILE A 48 7.53 -4.53 -8.67
N GLY A 49 6.53 -3.69 -8.58
CA GLY A 49 5.15 -4.15 -8.72
C GLY A 49 4.14 -3.04 -8.53
N LYS A 50 3.06 -3.36 -7.84
CA LYS A 50 1.92 -2.46 -7.63
C LYS A 50 1.43 -2.53 -6.20
N ALA A 51 0.97 -1.38 -5.71
CA ALA A 51 0.21 -1.29 -4.46
C ALA A 51 -1.23 -0.90 -4.76
N HIS A 52 -2.13 -1.45 -3.98
CA HIS A 52 -3.56 -1.11 -3.98
C HIS A 52 -3.91 -0.69 -2.56
N VAL A 53 -4.57 0.44 -2.42
CA VAL A 53 -4.96 0.98 -1.12
C VAL A 53 -6.44 1.31 -1.11
N ALA A 54 -7.10 1.01 -0.01
CA ALA A 54 -8.50 1.35 0.20
C ALA A 54 -8.73 1.78 1.64
N TYR A 55 -9.69 2.67 1.84
CA TYR A 55 -10.16 3.03 3.17
C TYR A 55 -11.65 3.36 3.13
N ILE A 56 -12.29 3.26 4.28
CA ILE A 56 -13.66 3.74 4.47
C ILE A 56 -13.57 4.94 5.40
N PRO A 57 -14.02 6.13 4.97
CA PRO A 57 -13.98 7.33 5.79
C PRO A 57 -14.67 7.14 7.15
N ASN A 58 -14.28 7.91 8.13
CA ASN A 58 -14.92 7.91 9.44
C ASN A 58 -16.30 8.60 9.39
N ASP A 59 -16.97 8.67 10.52
CA ASP A 59 -18.32 9.27 10.62
C ASP A 59 -18.36 10.77 10.26
N GLU A 60 -17.22 11.44 10.34
CA GLU A 60 -17.05 12.83 9.89
C GLU A 60 -16.91 12.95 8.37
N GLY A 61 -16.79 11.81 7.65
CA GLY A 61 -16.62 11.78 6.21
C GLY A 61 -15.26 12.31 5.75
N ARG A 62 -14.22 12.11 6.54
CA ARG A 62 -12.86 12.57 6.23
C ARG A 62 -12.26 11.82 5.06
N ILE A 63 -11.90 12.55 4.01
CA ILE A 63 -11.19 12.04 2.85
C ILE A 63 -9.86 12.77 2.67
N THR A 64 -8.95 12.15 1.93
CA THR A 64 -7.69 12.78 1.52
C THR A 64 -7.58 12.85 0.00
N GLY A 65 -6.74 13.72 -0.49
CA GLY A 65 -6.46 13.79 -1.94
C GLY A 65 -5.87 12.48 -2.45
N LEU A 66 -6.36 12.00 -3.58
CA LEU A 66 -5.95 10.72 -4.18
C LEU A 66 -4.43 10.65 -4.41
N SER A 67 -3.84 11.77 -4.86
CA SER A 67 -2.40 11.87 -5.07
C SER A 67 -1.60 11.72 -3.77
N LYS A 68 -2.19 12.03 -2.62
CA LYS A 68 -1.53 11.92 -1.32
C LYS A 68 -1.32 10.47 -0.92
N LEU A 69 -2.29 9.60 -1.22
CA LEU A 69 -2.15 8.17 -0.99
C LEU A 69 -1.06 7.55 -1.86
N ALA A 70 -0.99 7.93 -3.13
CA ALA A 70 0.09 7.49 -4.01
C ALA A 70 1.47 7.98 -3.52
N ARG A 71 1.55 9.23 -3.04
CA ARG A 71 2.79 9.77 -2.48
C ARG A 71 3.20 9.10 -1.16
N LEU A 72 2.25 8.70 -0.32
CA LEU A 72 2.52 7.93 0.88
C LEU A 72 3.18 6.60 0.53
N VAL A 73 2.59 5.87 -0.41
CA VAL A 73 3.11 4.59 -0.90
C VAL A 73 4.54 4.76 -1.45
N ASP A 74 4.74 5.74 -2.32
CA ASP A 74 6.03 6.03 -2.93
C ASP A 74 7.10 6.41 -1.88
N GLY A 75 6.75 7.27 -0.94
CA GLY A 75 7.67 7.72 0.12
C GLY A 75 8.10 6.57 1.04
N LEU A 76 7.19 5.68 1.41
CA LEU A 76 7.51 4.51 2.23
C LEU A 76 8.27 3.44 1.44
N ALA A 77 8.07 3.35 0.12
CA ALA A 77 8.82 2.44 -0.74
C ALA A 77 10.26 2.90 -1.00
N ARG A 78 10.54 4.20 -0.95
CA ARG A 78 11.87 4.77 -1.22
C ARG A 78 12.81 4.66 -0.03
N ARG A 79 13.00 3.45 0.45
CA ARG A 79 13.94 3.07 1.51
C ARG A 79 14.23 1.58 1.41
N PRO A 80 15.32 1.07 2.03
CA PRO A 80 15.46 -0.37 2.19
C PRO A 80 14.23 -0.93 2.93
N GLN A 81 13.56 -1.91 2.33
CA GLN A 81 12.27 -2.42 2.83
C GLN A 81 12.21 -3.95 2.80
N VAL A 82 11.30 -4.45 3.58
CA VAL A 82 10.71 -5.79 3.47
C VAL A 82 9.27 -5.58 3.03
N GLN A 83 8.79 -6.33 2.04
CA GLN A 83 7.47 -6.10 1.44
C GLN A 83 6.35 -6.16 2.49
N GLU A 84 6.43 -7.08 3.43
CA GLU A 84 5.46 -7.23 4.53
C GLU A 84 5.45 -5.98 5.43
N ARG A 85 6.62 -5.44 5.73
CA ARG A 85 6.75 -4.21 6.51
C ARG A 85 6.18 -3.01 5.76
N LEU A 86 6.49 -2.88 4.48
CA LEU A 86 5.96 -1.80 3.62
C LEU A 86 4.44 -1.81 3.63
N THR A 87 3.84 -2.98 3.42
CA THR A 87 2.39 -3.17 3.43
C THR A 87 1.76 -2.72 4.76
N THR A 88 2.35 -3.13 5.87
CA THR A 88 1.90 -2.77 7.22
C THR A 88 2.07 -1.28 7.49
N GLN A 89 3.20 -0.70 7.13
CA GLN A 89 3.48 0.73 7.36
C GLN A 89 2.51 1.63 6.61
N ILE A 90 2.14 1.27 5.38
CA ILE A 90 1.14 2.02 4.62
C ILE A 90 -0.22 1.97 5.32
N ALA A 91 -0.68 0.78 5.73
CA ALA A 91 -1.95 0.62 6.43
C ALA A 91 -1.98 1.41 7.75
N ASP A 92 -0.92 1.31 8.54
CA ASP A 92 -0.84 2.00 9.84
C ASP A 92 -0.77 3.53 9.68
N ALA A 93 -0.08 4.03 8.65
CA ALA A 93 -0.06 5.46 8.34
C ALA A 93 -1.44 5.98 7.96
N MET A 94 -2.20 5.22 7.16
CA MET A 94 -3.57 5.57 6.81
C MET A 94 -4.47 5.63 8.05
N VAL A 95 -4.37 4.65 8.93
CA VAL A 95 -5.13 4.61 10.19
C VAL A 95 -4.77 5.80 11.09
N GLY A 96 -3.49 6.06 11.28
CA GLY A 96 -3.02 7.11 12.17
C GLY A 96 -3.35 8.53 11.71
N ARG A 97 -3.44 8.76 10.40
CA ARG A 97 -3.66 10.10 9.84
C ARG A 97 -5.12 10.37 9.43
N LEU A 98 -5.82 9.38 8.92
CA LEU A 98 -7.19 9.55 8.44
C LEU A 98 -8.24 9.13 9.47
N GLU A 99 -7.84 8.34 10.46
CA GLU A 99 -8.76 7.75 11.45
C GLU A 99 -9.98 7.10 10.79
N PRO A 100 -9.80 6.25 9.77
CA PRO A 100 -10.89 5.68 8.99
C PRO A 100 -11.62 4.59 9.77
N GLN A 101 -12.82 4.22 9.30
CA GLN A 101 -13.50 3.02 9.82
C GLN A 101 -12.72 1.76 9.50
N GLY A 102 -11.97 1.76 8.42
CA GLY A 102 -11.10 0.66 8.04
C GLY A 102 -10.11 1.06 6.95
N ALA A 103 -9.02 0.31 6.85
CA ALA A 103 -8.01 0.46 5.81
C ALA A 103 -7.57 -0.92 5.31
N LEU A 104 -7.26 -0.98 4.02
CA LEU A 104 -6.77 -2.18 3.35
C LEU A 104 -5.63 -1.78 2.43
N VAL A 105 -4.56 -2.57 2.46
CA VAL A 105 -3.43 -2.43 1.54
C VAL A 105 -3.09 -3.80 0.98
N VAL A 106 -2.91 -3.89 -0.33
CA VAL A 106 -2.41 -5.09 -1.01
C VAL A 106 -1.24 -4.69 -1.88
N ILE A 107 -0.14 -5.42 -1.80
CA ILE A 107 1.03 -5.22 -2.65
C ILE A 107 1.33 -6.51 -3.40
N GLU A 108 1.55 -6.39 -4.70
CA GLU A 108 1.98 -7.45 -5.59
C GLU A 108 3.32 -7.04 -6.20
N ALA A 109 4.36 -7.81 -5.99
CA ALA A 109 5.68 -7.45 -6.52
C ALA A 109 6.52 -8.66 -6.91
N GLU A 110 7.31 -8.48 -7.96
CA GLU A 110 8.38 -9.40 -8.32
C GLU A 110 9.67 -8.96 -7.63
N HIS A 111 10.32 -9.89 -6.94
CA HIS A 111 11.58 -9.66 -6.25
C HIS A 111 12.74 -10.14 -7.12
N LEU A 112 13.61 -9.22 -7.51
CA LEU A 112 14.76 -9.58 -8.35
C LEU A 112 15.74 -10.50 -7.64
N CYS A 113 15.79 -10.49 -6.32
CA CYS A 113 16.58 -11.45 -5.53
C CYS A 113 16.11 -12.90 -5.76
N MET A 114 14.85 -13.12 -6.17
CA MET A 114 14.30 -14.41 -6.54
C MET A 114 14.38 -14.68 -8.05
N SER A 115 14.28 -13.64 -8.87
CA SER A 115 14.17 -13.78 -10.33
C SER A 115 15.53 -13.95 -10.99
N MET A 116 16.49 -13.11 -10.65
CA MET A 116 17.76 -13.02 -11.37
C MET A 116 18.87 -13.92 -10.82
N ARG A 117 18.74 -14.38 -9.59
CA ARG A 117 19.72 -15.22 -8.89
C ARG A 117 19.02 -16.10 -7.84
N GLY A 118 19.79 -16.87 -7.08
CA GLY A 118 19.27 -17.75 -6.04
C GLY A 118 18.36 -18.82 -6.63
N VAL A 119 17.09 -18.81 -6.25
CA VAL A 119 16.09 -19.79 -6.72
C VAL A 119 15.71 -19.64 -8.20
N ARG A 120 16.03 -18.51 -8.82
CA ARG A 120 15.82 -18.25 -10.26
C ARG A 120 14.39 -18.53 -10.71
N LYS A 121 13.42 -17.81 -10.14
CA LYS A 121 12.00 -17.93 -10.47
C LYS A 121 11.46 -16.62 -11.05
N PRO A 122 11.86 -16.26 -12.29
CA PRO A 122 11.31 -15.06 -12.93
C PRO A 122 9.79 -15.18 -13.09
N GLY A 123 9.09 -14.07 -12.91
CA GLY A 123 7.63 -14.02 -13.00
C GLY A 123 6.88 -14.46 -11.74
N ALA A 124 7.57 -15.01 -10.73
CA ALA A 124 6.94 -15.27 -9.44
C ALA A 124 6.59 -13.97 -8.74
N VAL A 125 5.34 -13.81 -8.34
CA VAL A 125 4.82 -12.60 -7.69
C VAL A 125 4.54 -12.88 -6.23
N THR A 126 5.09 -12.04 -5.34
CA THR A 126 4.75 -12.07 -3.91
C THR A 126 3.57 -11.13 -3.68
N VAL A 127 2.54 -11.62 -3.02
CA VAL A 127 1.36 -10.82 -2.64
C VAL A 127 1.32 -10.72 -1.13
N THR A 128 1.24 -9.48 -0.63
CA THR A 128 1.08 -9.19 0.80
C THR A 128 -0.14 -8.32 1.02
N SER A 129 -0.81 -8.47 2.16
CA SER A 129 -1.97 -7.67 2.51
C SER A 129 -1.92 -7.25 3.97
N ALA A 130 -2.49 -6.08 4.26
CA ALA A 130 -2.75 -5.61 5.61
C ALA A 130 -4.15 -5.04 5.68
N VAL A 131 -4.92 -5.45 6.68
CA VAL A 131 -6.29 -4.99 6.90
C VAL A 131 -6.45 -4.42 8.31
N ARG A 132 -7.23 -3.34 8.42
CA ARG A 132 -7.51 -2.67 9.70
C ARG A 132 -8.99 -2.31 9.78
N GLY A 133 -9.53 -2.29 11.00
CA GLY A 133 -10.91 -1.89 11.26
C GLY A 133 -11.92 -2.76 10.52
N SER A 134 -12.88 -2.14 9.84
CA SER A 134 -13.99 -2.81 9.17
C SER A 134 -13.57 -3.86 8.13
N PHE A 135 -12.43 -3.70 7.47
CA PHE A 135 -11.91 -4.72 6.55
C PHE A 135 -11.44 -5.97 7.29
N ARG A 136 -11.08 -5.86 8.55
CA ARG A 136 -10.74 -7.01 9.41
C ARG A 136 -11.98 -7.65 9.98
N ASP A 137 -12.93 -6.85 10.45
CA ASP A 137 -14.06 -7.29 11.27
C ASP A 137 -15.25 -7.76 10.44
N SER A 138 -15.38 -7.29 9.18
CA SER A 138 -16.47 -7.62 8.27
C SER A 138 -15.96 -8.37 7.05
N MET A 139 -16.39 -9.64 6.90
CA MET A 139 -16.05 -10.45 5.74
C MET A 139 -16.65 -9.87 4.46
N SER A 140 -17.87 -9.34 4.51
CA SER A 140 -18.52 -8.74 3.33
C SER A 140 -17.77 -7.51 2.83
N THR A 141 -17.31 -6.65 3.73
CA THR A 141 -16.51 -5.47 3.38
C THR A 141 -15.19 -5.86 2.73
N ARG A 142 -14.52 -6.88 3.28
CA ARG A 142 -13.28 -7.41 2.71
C ARG A 142 -13.51 -8.00 1.31
N LEU A 143 -14.56 -8.78 1.13
CA LEU A 143 -14.90 -9.38 -0.16
C LEU A 143 -15.25 -8.33 -1.22
N GLU A 144 -15.98 -7.30 -0.85
CA GLU A 144 -16.25 -6.17 -1.74
C GLU A 144 -14.94 -5.53 -2.23
N ALA A 145 -14.03 -5.24 -1.32
CA ALA A 145 -12.72 -4.69 -1.68
C ALA A 145 -11.95 -5.61 -2.61
N MET A 146 -11.90 -6.92 -2.32
CA MET A 146 -11.18 -7.89 -3.15
C MET A 146 -11.82 -8.01 -4.55
N ASN A 147 -13.13 -7.93 -4.65
CA ASN A 147 -13.83 -7.91 -5.94
C ASN A 147 -13.47 -6.66 -6.75
N LEU A 148 -13.44 -5.48 -6.12
CA LEU A 148 -13.06 -4.23 -6.77
C LEU A 148 -11.60 -4.24 -7.22
N LEU A 149 -10.72 -4.92 -6.48
CA LEU A 149 -9.33 -5.13 -6.88
C LEU A 149 -9.17 -6.07 -8.07
N GLY A 150 -10.17 -6.89 -8.36
CA GLY A 150 -10.09 -7.91 -9.41
C GLY A 150 -9.23 -9.11 -9.02
N VAL A 151 -8.90 -9.29 -7.75
CA VAL A 151 -8.08 -10.41 -7.24
C VAL A 151 -8.86 -11.73 -7.29
N THR A 152 -10.17 -11.69 -7.42
CA THR A 152 -11.04 -12.86 -7.54
C THR A 152 -11.21 -13.36 -8.97
N ARG A 153 -10.36 -12.98 -9.90
CA ARG A 153 -10.33 -13.64 -11.21
C ARG A 153 -9.72 -15.04 -11.05
N LEU A 154 -10.55 -15.94 -10.56
CA LEU A 154 -10.46 -17.34 -10.87
C LEU A 154 -10.77 -17.46 -12.36
N GLY A 155 -9.73 -17.32 -13.16
CA GLY A 155 -9.85 -17.44 -14.62
C GLY A 155 -9.49 -18.74 -15.11
#